data_1ab0ea4186db8412e2f04e354e285c5e
#
_entry.id   1ab0ea4186db8412e2f04e354e285c5e
#
_cell.length_a   1.000
_cell.length_b   1.000
_cell.length_c   1.000
_cell.angle_alpha   90.00
_cell.angle_beta   90.00
_cell.angle_gamma   90.00
#
_symmetry.space_group_name_H-M   'P 1'
#
loop_
_entity.id
_entity.type
_entity.pdbx_description
1 polymer ?
#
loop_
_entity_poly.entity_id
_entity_poly.type
_entity_poly.pdbx_seq_one_letter_code
_entity_poly.pdbx_strand_id
1 'polypeptide(L)'
;MKKLLKIFTAFILVFSILVPVNTVKAEEEDDNTFVVGMECNYAPFNWTQVNETDTTVPLEGSGYADGYDVTIARAIAKHLGKELVIKKMSWDGLEPALQAGVIDAIIAGMTATADRRQRVDFTQTYYESQMVLIVRKGDQLEDAKSLKDFSNKKVLGQLNTLYDTVIDQIPNVKHATALEDYPAMVMQLNNELVDAVTAELPVAAGIIATNPDLTYVEFDKGKGFDVDLTDTSVSIAVNKDNPELKDAINEYLDTLSDEDKKEMMDEAIERIPATITSLSSNIFVAAKQIFEVYSPLFFSGIGSTLTLAFGGTILGLLIGLIIGAIRAIKVEERDSLVSKTIKRIAWIITTLYIEIFRGTPMMVQGAFIYYGLKNIVHWDPFTAGIFVITINTGAYMAEIVRSGIQSVDKGQSEAARSIGMNNIQTMIYIILPQAIKNSFPSIGNEFVINIKDSSVLNVIAVTELFYQARVLLVVYMRLFQHTLLLH
;
A
#
# COMPACT_ATOMS: atom_id res chain seq x y z
N MET A 1 13.38 -8.07 -42.03
CA MET A 1 14.25 -8.59 -40.95
C MET A 1 15.04 -7.49 -40.25
N LYS A 2 16.00 -6.79 -40.87
CA LYS A 2 16.83 -5.76 -40.20
C LYS A 2 16.03 -4.62 -39.51
N LYS A 3 14.82 -4.26 -39.95
CA LYS A 3 13.99 -3.19 -39.35
C LYS A 3 13.09 -3.69 -38.21
N LEU A 4 12.63 -4.95 -38.24
CA LEU A 4 11.97 -5.59 -37.10
C LEU A 4 12.96 -5.82 -35.96
N LEU A 5 14.20 -6.17 -36.30
CA LEU A 5 15.28 -6.29 -35.34
C LEU A 5 15.59 -4.94 -34.67
N LYS A 6 15.54 -3.83 -35.42
CA LYS A 6 15.68 -2.48 -34.85
C LYS A 6 14.53 -2.07 -33.93
N ILE A 7 13.30 -2.46 -34.24
CA ILE A 7 12.14 -2.22 -33.35
C ILE A 7 12.24 -3.10 -32.11
N PHE A 8 12.66 -4.34 -32.26
CA PHE A 8 12.93 -5.24 -31.12
C PHE A 8 14.14 -4.78 -30.31
N THR A 9 15.19 -4.25 -30.96
CA THR A 9 16.33 -3.63 -30.28
C THR A 9 15.92 -2.32 -29.58
N ALA A 10 15.02 -1.52 -30.16
CA ALA A 10 14.47 -0.35 -29.51
C ALA A 10 13.59 -0.73 -28.31
N PHE A 11 12.84 -1.84 -28.40
CA PHE A 11 12.06 -2.38 -27.29
C PHE A 11 13.00 -2.86 -26.16
N ILE A 12 14.07 -3.59 -26.47
CA ILE A 12 15.10 -3.98 -25.50
C ILE A 12 15.80 -2.73 -24.93
N LEU A 13 16.07 -1.70 -25.74
CA LEU A 13 16.70 -0.46 -25.29
C LEU A 13 15.76 0.37 -24.38
N VAL A 14 14.48 0.46 -24.71
CA VAL A 14 13.47 1.09 -23.84
C VAL A 14 13.32 0.28 -22.55
N PHE A 15 13.35 -1.06 -22.63
CA PHE A 15 13.30 -1.94 -21.48
C PHE A 15 14.59 -1.85 -20.63
N SER A 16 15.76 -1.68 -21.25
CA SER A 16 17.04 -1.48 -20.55
C SER A 16 17.22 -0.04 -19.99
N ILE A 17 16.47 0.93 -20.48
CA ILE A 17 16.37 2.27 -19.88
C ILE A 17 15.41 2.27 -18.67
N LEU A 18 14.39 1.42 -18.70
CA LEU A 18 13.41 1.24 -17.63
C LEU A 18 13.92 0.37 -16.49
N VAL A 19 14.84 -0.51 -16.75
CA VAL A 19 15.64 -1.20 -15.75
C VAL A 19 16.97 -0.45 -15.71
N PRO A 20 17.20 0.46 -14.79
CA PRO A 20 18.54 0.92 -14.54
C PRO A 20 19.30 -0.34 -14.12
N VAL A 21 20.02 -0.93 -15.08
CA VAL A 21 21.14 -1.79 -14.77
C VAL A 21 22.20 -0.82 -14.22
N ASN A 22 21.91 -0.30 -13.03
CA ASN A 22 23.00 0.03 -12.16
C ASN A 22 23.71 -1.30 -11.97
N THR A 23 24.83 -1.45 -12.62
CA THR A 23 25.96 -2.19 -12.10
C THR A 23 26.47 -1.40 -10.88
N VAL A 24 25.55 -1.03 -9.96
CA VAL A 24 25.90 -0.94 -8.56
C VAL A 24 26.36 -2.36 -8.28
N LYS A 25 27.68 -2.53 -7.97
CA LYS A 25 28.12 -3.65 -7.14
C LYS A 25 26.91 -3.99 -6.27
N ALA A 26 26.51 -5.28 -6.24
CA ALA A 26 25.63 -5.72 -5.18
C ALA A 26 26.05 -4.89 -3.97
N GLU A 27 25.24 -3.93 -3.54
CA GLU A 27 25.37 -3.47 -2.18
C GLU A 27 25.24 -4.80 -1.46
N GLU A 28 26.36 -5.29 -0.97
CA GLU A 28 26.38 -6.23 0.13
C GLU A 28 25.26 -5.73 1.00
N GLU A 29 24.25 -6.55 1.28
CA GLU A 29 23.19 -6.25 2.22
C GLU A 29 23.89 -5.45 3.29
N ASP A 30 23.50 -4.19 3.51
CA ASP A 30 24.26 -3.33 4.40
C ASP A 30 24.07 -3.95 5.76
N ASP A 31 25.01 -4.87 6.11
CA ASP A 31 24.98 -5.72 7.30
C ASP A 31 24.91 -4.87 8.57
N ASN A 32 25.00 -3.54 8.39
CA ASN A 32 24.91 -2.52 9.42
C ASN A 32 23.49 -1.97 9.64
N THR A 33 22.48 -2.36 8.84
CA THR A 33 21.10 -1.88 9.03
C THR A 33 20.18 -2.97 9.60
N PHE A 34 19.19 -2.55 10.38
CA PHE A 34 18.05 -3.36 10.81
C PHE A 34 16.78 -2.76 10.24
N VAL A 35 16.22 -3.41 9.23
CA VAL A 35 15.08 -2.91 8.47
C VAL A 35 13.79 -3.47 9.02
N VAL A 36 12.93 -2.62 9.59
CA VAL A 36 11.68 -3.01 10.23
C VAL A 36 10.47 -2.52 9.44
N GLY A 37 9.52 -3.40 9.17
CA GLY A 37 8.24 -3.08 8.55
C GLY A 37 7.18 -2.69 9.58
N MET A 38 6.46 -1.60 9.32
CA MET A 38 5.33 -1.09 10.13
C MET A 38 4.27 -0.43 9.26
N GLU A 39 3.01 -0.36 9.74
CA GLU A 39 1.95 0.42 9.07
C GLU A 39 2.12 1.92 9.30
N CYS A 40 2.61 2.31 10.47
CA CYS A 40 2.69 3.67 10.98
C CYS A 40 1.33 4.40 11.02
N ASN A 41 0.26 3.65 11.30
CA ASN A 41 -1.14 4.11 11.46
C ASN A 41 -1.84 3.42 12.63
N TYR A 42 -1.11 2.83 13.56
CA TYR A 42 -1.60 1.96 14.61
C TYR A 42 -1.15 2.47 15.99
N ALA A 43 -1.55 3.69 16.35
CA ALA A 43 -1.24 4.25 17.67
C ALA A 43 -1.94 3.44 18.80
N PRO A 44 -1.29 3.24 19.95
CA PRO A 44 0.00 3.75 20.41
C PRO A 44 1.21 2.91 19.98
N PHE A 45 1.01 1.80 19.27
CA PHE A 45 2.09 0.94 18.81
C PHE A 45 3.01 1.65 17.82
N ASN A 46 2.45 2.16 16.72
CA ASN A 46 3.21 2.88 15.71
C ASN A 46 2.32 3.90 14.96
N TRP A 47 2.82 5.11 14.77
CA TRP A 47 2.13 6.16 13.99
C TRP A 47 3.10 7.04 13.24
N THR A 48 2.57 7.81 12.28
CA THR A 48 3.33 8.81 11.54
C THR A 48 3.10 10.20 12.13
N GLN A 49 4.18 10.96 12.34
CA GLN A 49 4.11 12.38 12.68
C GLN A 49 5.01 13.24 11.77
N VAL A 50 4.76 14.55 11.79
CA VAL A 50 5.43 15.51 10.90
C VAL A 50 6.75 15.99 11.48
N ASN A 51 6.80 16.17 12.80
CA ASN A 51 7.94 16.75 13.50
C ASN A 51 8.91 15.67 13.96
N GLU A 52 10.19 15.94 13.81
CA GLU A 52 11.25 15.16 14.42
C GLU A 52 11.26 15.37 15.94
N THR A 53 11.45 14.31 16.69
CA THR A 53 11.67 14.31 18.14
C THR A 53 12.75 13.29 18.49
N ASP A 54 13.20 13.27 19.73
CA ASP A 54 14.22 12.31 20.18
C ASP A 54 13.79 10.84 20.09
N THR A 55 12.48 10.60 20.00
CA THR A 55 11.87 9.26 19.92
C THR A 55 11.58 8.78 18.50
N THR A 56 11.56 9.69 17.54
CA THR A 56 11.15 9.39 16.17
C THR A 56 12.25 8.80 15.30
N VAL A 57 11.84 8.13 14.21
CA VAL A 57 12.70 7.61 13.14
C VAL A 57 12.18 8.16 11.81
N PRO A 58 13.05 8.73 10.95
CA PRO A 58 12.62 9.27 9.66
C PRO A 58 12.04 8.17 8.77
N LEU A 59 10.99 8.52 8.02
CA LEU A 59 10.34 7.66 7.05
C LEU A 59 10.74 8.04 5.63
N GLU A 60 10.89 7.04 4.78
CA GLU A 60 11.10 7.26 3.34
C GLU A 60 9.92 8.04 2.74
N GLY A 61 10.21 9.11 2.04
CA GLY A 61 9.23 9.98 1.39
C GLY A 61 8.85 11.21 2.19
N SER A 62 8.46 11.14 3.44
CA SER A 62 8.22 12.28 4.36
C SER A 62 7.68 11.84 5.72
N GLY A 63 7.96 12.62 6.77
CA GLY A 63 7.50 12.38 8.14
C GLY A 63 8.36 11.41 8.92
N TYR A 64 7.91 11.10 10.12
CA TYR A 64 8.64 10.31 11.09
C TYR A 64 7.73 9.26 11.71
N ALA A 65 8.25 8.06 11.98
CA ALA A 65 7.57 7.05 12.78
C ALA A 65 7.83 7.29 14.26
N ASP A 66 6.81 7.14 15.09
CA ASP A 66 6.90 7.10 16.56
C ASP A 66 5.95 6.02 17.12
N GLY A 67 6.11 5.67 18.38
CA GLY A 67 5.27 4.72 19.08
C GLY A 67 6.04 3.67 19.87
N TYR A 68 5.28 2.80 20.52
CA TYR A 68 5.82 1.72 21.31
C TYR A 68 6.72 0.77 20.47
N ASP A 69 6.23 0.37 19.28
CA ASP A 69 6.97 -0.48 18.35
C ASP A 69 8.28 0.17 17.89
N VAL A 70 8.25 1.49 17.68
CA VAL A 70 9.43 2.26 17.28
C VAL A 70 10.44 2.30 18.42
N THR A 71 9.98 2.44 19.68
CA THR A 71 10.83 2.38 20.86
C THR A 71 11.51 1.02 21.00
N ILE A 72 10.75 -0.07 20.84
CA ILE A 72 11.26 -1.45 20.87
C ILE A 72 12.23 -1.69 19.70
N ALA A 73 11.87 -1.31 18.47
CA ALA A 73 12.72 -1.48 17.30
C ALA A 73 14.08 -0.78 17.44
N ARG A 74 14.07 0.45 17.98
CA ARG A 74 15.29 1.23 18.23
C ARG A 74 16.19 0.57 19.25
N ALA A 75 15.60 0.04 20.32
CA ALA A 75 16.36 -0.62 21.38
C ALA A 75 16.96 -1.95 20.88
N ILE A 76 16.22 -2.71 20.07
CA ILE A 76 16.72 -3.93 19.42
C ILE A 76 17.85 -3.57 18.43
N ALA A 77 17.67 -2.57 17.57
CA ALA A 77 18.71 -2.15 16.64
C ALA A 77 20.02 -1.78 17.36
N LYS A 78 19.90 -1.04 18.49
CA LYS A 78 21.04 -0.72 19.35
C LYS A 78 21.69 -1.96 19.95
N HIS A 79 20.90 -2.94 20.39
CA HIS A 79 21.41 -4.21 20.92
C HIS A 79 22.16 -5.01 19.84
N LEU A 80 21.64 -5.02 18.62
CA LEU A 80 22.27 -5.65 17.46
C LEU A 80 23.48 -4.89 16.93
N GLY A 81 23.73 -3.64 17.39
CA GLY A 81 24.79 -2.77 16.86
C GLY A 81 24.51 -2.27 15.45
N LYS A 82 23.24 -2.21 15.04
CA LYS A 82 22.78 -1.84 13.68
C LYS A 82 22.05 -0.51 13.68
N GLU A 83 22.01 0.16 12.51
CA GLU A 83 21.19 1.34 12.27
C GLU A 83 19.73 0.93 11.98
N LEU A 84 18.76 1.56 12.66
CA LEU A 84 17.34 1.29 12.42
C LEU A 84 16.83 2.00 11.18
N VAL A 85 16.23 1.24 10.28
CA VAL A 85 15.46 1.74 9.13
C VAL A 85 14.03 1.25 9.24
N ILE A 86 13.04 2.17 9.21
CA ILE A 86 11.63 1.82 9.23
C ILE A 86 11.05 1.95 7.82
N LYS A 87 10.47 0.85 7.32
CA LYS A 87 9.70 0.84 6.07
C LYS A 87 8.21 0.87 6.37
N LYS A 88 7.59 2.00 6.04
CA LYS A 88 6.15 2.19 6.14
C LYS A 88 5.45 1.52 4.96
N MET A 89 4.52 0.58 5.24
CA MET A 89 3.75 -0.11 4.21
C MET A 89 2.37 -0.54 4.74
N SER A 90 1.46 -0.96 3.85
CA SER A 90 0.16 -1.49 4.28
C SER A 90 0.32 -2.82 5.02
N TRP A 91 -0.64 -3.13 5.90
CA TRP A 91 -0.68 -4.38 6.67
C TRP A 91 -0.46 -5.62 5.80
N ASP A 92 -1.20 -5.71 4.69
CA ASP A 92 -1.11 -6.85 3.75
C ASP A 92 0.24 -6.94 3.03
N GLY A 93 1.04 -5.88 3.04
CA GLY A 93 2.38 -5.84 2.46
C GLY A 93 3.48 -6.35 3.39
N LEU A 94 3.25 -6.37 4.71
CA LEU A 94 4.29 -6.67 5.72
C LEU A 94 4.83 -8.10 5.59
N GLU A 95 3.96 -9.10 5.57
CA GLU A 95 4.36 -10.50 5.50
C GLU A 95 5.05 -10.87 4.18
N PRO A 96 4.53 -10.49 3.00
CA PRO A 96 5.24 -10.65 1.74
C PRO A 96 6.62 -9.95 1.71
N ALA A 97 6.74 -8.76 2.32
CA ALA A 97 8.01 -8.04 2.40
C ALA A 97 9.05 -8.78 3.25
N LEU A 98 8.61 -9.34 4.39
CA LEU A 98 9.46 -10.16 5.26
C LEU A 98 9.93 -11.43 4.55
N GLN A 99 9.03 -12.16 3.91
CA GLN A 99 9.35 -13.37 3.17
C GLN A 99 10.31 -13.13 1.99
N ALA A 100 10.17 -11.96 1.36
CA ALA A 100 11.06 -11.55 0.27
C ALA A 100 12.39 -10.95 0.75
N GLY A 101 12.62 -10.80 2.08
CA GLY A 101 13.81 -10.18 2.66
C GLY A 101 13.91 -8.68 2.34
N VAL A 102 12.77 -7.98 2.12
CA VAL A 102 12.70 -6.51 1.96
C VAL A 102 12.83 -5.82 3.31
N ILE A 103 12.40 -6.50 4.35
CA ILE A 103 12.50 -6.15 5.76
C ILE A 103 13.04 -7.34 6.53
N ASP A 104 13.76 -7.09 7.62
CA ASP A 104 14.33 -8.11 8.49
C ASP A 104 13.33 -8.59 9.54
N ALA A 105 12.45 -7.69 9.99
CA ALA A 105 11.45 -7.99 10.99
C ALA A 105 10.15 -7.18 10.77
N ILE A 106 9.04 -7.70 11.28
CA ILE A 106 7.78 -6.95 11.45
C ILE A 106 7.62 -6.66 12.93
N ILE A 107 7.61 -5.37 13.29
CA ILE A 107 7.29 -4.88 14.63
C ILE A 107 6.12 -3.91 14.48
N ALA A 108 4.90 -4.44 14.57
CA ALA A 108 3.69 -3.74 14.15
C ALA A 108 2.44 -4.17 14.95
N GLY A 109 2.59 -4.45 16.25
CA GLY A 109 1.49 -4.97 17.05
C GLY A 109 0.96 -6.32 16.54
N MET A 110 1.82 -7.17 15.97
CA MET A 110 1.38 -8.38 15.27
C MET A 110 1.19 -9.56 16.22
N THR A 111 -0.01 -10.15 16.24
CA THR A 111 -0.29 -11.40 16.94
C THR A 111 0.28 -12.60 16.20
N ALA A 112 0.94 -13.50 16.96
CA ALA A 112 1.58 -14.71 16.45
C ALA A 112 0.58 -15.87 16.27
N THR A 113 -0.42 -15.72 15.40
CA THR A 113 -1.44 -16.75 15.18
C THR A 113 -0.86 -18.04 14.60
N ALA A 114 -1.55 -19.18 14.82
CA ALA A 114 -1.14 -20.49 14.29
C ALA A 114 -0.99 -20.49 12.76
N ASP A 115 -1.83 -19.72 12.04
CA ASP A 115 -1.77 -19.56 10.59
C ASP A 115 -0.50 -18.81 10.15
N ARG A 116 -0.17 -17.68 10.81
CA ARG A 116 1.05 -16.90 10.54
C ARG A 116 2.32 -17.69 10.85
N ARG A 117 2.34 -18.47 11.95
CA ARG A 117 3.46 -19.36 12.29
C ARG A 117 3.78 -20.41 11.22
N GLN A 118 2.86 -20.70 10.32
CA GLN A 118 3.16 -21.58 9.17
C GLN A 118 4.06 -20.88 8.14
N ARG A 119 4.03 -19.56 8.05
CA ARG A 119 4.70 -18.77 7.01
C ARG A 119 5.92 -18.01 7.51
N VAL A 120 5.88 -17.50 8.75
CA VAL A 120 6.97 -16.75 9.38
C VAL A 120 7.26 -17.29 10.78
N ASP A 121 8.42 -16.96 11.36
CA ASP A 121 8.73 -17.25 12.76
C ASP A 121 8.42 -16.03 13.64
N PHE A 122 8.23 -16.28 14.93
CA PHE A 122 7.92 -15.24 15.90
C PHE A 122 8.87 -15.34 17.10
N THR A 123 9.24 -14.18 17.63
CA THR A 123 9.91 -14.05 18.92
C THR A 123 8.95 -14.40 20.06
N GLN A 124 9.45 -14.37 21.29
CA GLN A 124 8.60 -14.25 22.46
C GLN A 124 7.76 -12.97 22.42
N THR A 125 6.72 -12.93 23.22
CA THR A 125 5.81 -11.79 23.36
C THR A 125 6.54 -10.56 23.90
N TYR A 126 6.37 -9.42 23.22
CA TYR A 126 6.91 -8.15 23.70
C TYR A 126 5.84 -7.24 24.34
N TYR A 127 4.54 -7.55 24.14
CA TYR A 127 3.44 -6.91 24.85
C TYR A 127 2.24 -7.84 24.96
N GLU A 128 1.56 -7.86 26.11
CA GLU A 128 0.31 -8.59 26.31
C GLU A 128 -0.85 -7.62 26.47
N SER A 129 -1.97 -7.89 25.79
CA SER A 129 -3.12 -7.02 25.77
C SER A 129 -4.42 -7.79 26.04
N GLN A 130 -5.48 -7.03 26.31
CA GLN A 130 -6.85 -7.53 26.43
C GLN A 130 -7.67 -7.06 25.24
N MET A 131 -8.62 -7.89 24.82
CA MET A 131 -9.56 -7.53 23.77
C MET A 131 -10.73 -6.77 24.36
N VAL A 132 -11.04 -5.63 23.76
CA VAL A 132 -12.14 -4.73 24.16
C VAL A 132 -13.00 -4.36 22.95
N LEU A 133 -14.15 -3.77 23.21
CA LEU A 133 -14.99 -3.14 22.18
C LEU A 133 -15.02 -1.62 22.39
N ILE A 134 -14.64 -0.88 21.35
CA ILE A 134 -14.78 0.57 21.31
C ILE A 134 -16.23 0.89 20.93
N VAL A 135 -16.87 1.77 21.68
CA VAL A 135 -18.25 2.21 21.50
C VAL A 135 -18.34 3.73 21.62
N ARG A 136 -19.46 4.31 21.21
CA ARG A 136 -19.73 5.74 21.44
C ARG A 136 -20.04 6.01 22.91
N LYS A 137 -19.52 7.07 23.45
CA LYS A 137 -19.81 7.54 24.80
C LYS A 137 -21.26 8.03 24.89
N GLY A 138 -21.94 7.70 25.97
CA GLY A 138 -23.36 7.99 26.14
C GLY A 138 -24.31 7.03 25.39
N ASP A 139 -23.80 6.04 24.66
CA ASP A 139 -24.62 4.95 24.09
C ASP A 139 -24.96 3.93 25.19
N GLN A 140 -26.08 3.20 25.02
CA GLN A 140 -26.48 2.11 25.91
C GLN A 140 -25.41 1.01 26.06
N LEU A 141 -24.50 0.90 25.09
CA LEU A 141 -23.41 -0.07 25.09
C LEU A 141 -22.23 0.33 25.99
N GLU A 142 -22.17 1.57 26.47
CA GLU A 142 -21.09 2.03 27.37
C GLU A 142 -21.05 1.22 28.67
N ASP A 143 -22.22 0.81 29.18
CA ASP A 143 -22.35 0.04 30.41
C ASP A 143 -22.37 -1.49 30.21
N ALA A 144 -22.15 -1.97 28.99
CA ALA A 144 -22.14 -3.40 28.67
C ALA A 144 -21.07 -4.14 29.49
N LYS A 145 -21.37 -5.38 29.89
CA LYS A 145 -20.48 -6.23 30.72
C LYS A 145 -20.22 -7.60 30.10
N SER A 146 -20.88 -7.90 29.00
CA SER A 146 -20.78 -9.19 28.33
C SER A 146 -20.96 -9.08 26.82
N LEU A 147 -20.46 -10.06 26.06
CA LEU A 147 -20.71 -10.16 24.62
C LEU A 147 -22.23 -10.24 24.29
N LYS A 148 -23.06 -10.73 25.19
CA LYS A 148 -24.51 -10.81 24.99
C LYS A 148 -25.17 -9.45 24.84
N ASP A 149 -24.61 -8.41 25.44
CA ASP A 149 -25.12 -7.04 25.39
C ASP A 149 -25.00 -6.46 23.97
N PHE A 150 -24.12 -7.03 23.16
CA PHE A 150 -23.91 -6.68 21.75
C PHE A 150 -24.75 -7.54 20.78
N SER A 151 -25.69 -8.35 21.28
CA SER A 151 -26.59 -9.17 20.41
C SER A 151 -27.36 -8.25 19.45
N ASN A 152 -27.43 -8.65 18.17
CA ASN A 152 -28.05 -7.91 17.06
C ASN A 152 -27.39 -6.55 16.74
N LYS A 153 -26.29 -6.21 17.38
CA LYS A 153 -25.52 -5.01 17.08
C LYS A 153 -24.60 -5.24 15.88
N LYS A 154 -24.25 -4.16 15.19
CA LYS A 154 -23.35 -4.19 14.04
C LYS A 154 -21.93 -3.95 14.52
N VAL A 155 -21.07 -4.95 14.45
CA VAL A 155 -19.70 -4.93 14.96
C VAL A 155 -18.71 -5.08 13.80
N LEU A 156 -17.61 -4.34 13.87
CA LEU A 156 -16.58 -4.20 12.84
C LEU A 156 -15.20 -4.55 13.42
N GLY A 157 -14.41 -5.30 12.65
CA GLY A 157 -13.03 -5.66 12.99
C GLY A 157 -12.05 -5.29 11.88
N GLN A 158 -10.74 -5.36 12.21
CA GLN A 158 -9.68 -5.11 11.24
C GLN A 158 -9.49 -6.33 10.34
N LEU A 159 -9.48 -6.08 9.03
CA LEU A 159 -9.33 -7.10 7.99
C LEU A 159 -8.06 -7.95 8.19
N ASN A 160 -8.18 -9.26 7.99
CA ASN A 160 -7.08 -10.23 8.10
C ASN A 160 -6.46 -10.31 9.52
N THR A 161 -7.23 -9.97 10.55
CA THR A 161 -6.80 -10.07 11.95
C THR A 161 -7.73 -10.95 12.78
N LEU A 162 -7.26 -11.34 13.99
CA LEU A 162 -8.07 -12.01 14.99
C LEU A 162 -9.29 -11.15 15.38
N TYR A 163 -9.11 -9.83 15.43
CA TYR A 163 -10.14 -8.86 15.83
C TYR A 163 -11.39 -8.86 14.94
N ASP A 164 -11.29 -9.33 13.71
CA ASP A 164 -12.43 -9.56 12.84
C ASP A 164 -13.08 -10.92 13.12
N THR A 165 -12.27 -11.98 13.18
CA THR A 165 -12.80 -13.36 13.29
C THR A 165 -13.54 -13.64 14.60
N VAL A 166 -13.15 -13.01 15.72
CA VAL A 166 -13.78 -13.21 17.03
C VAL A 166 -15.16 -12.58 17.15
N ILE A 167 -15.53 -11.67 16.25
CA ILE A 167 -16.84 -11.02 16.24
C ILE A 167 -17.97 -12.03 16.20
N ASP A 168 -17.79 -13.18 15.54
CA ASP A 168 -18.77 -14.25 15.42
C ASP A 168 -19.08 -14.95 16.76
N GLN A 169 -18.30 -14.71 17.82
CA GLN A 169 -18.62 -15.16 19.19
C GLN A 169 -19.77 -14.35 19.82
N ILE A 170 -20.09 -13.19 19.29
CA ILE A 170 -21.21 -12.36 19.78
C ILE A 170 -22.52 -12.97 19.28
N PRO A 171 -23.46 -13.31 20.18
CA PRO A 171 -24.72 -13.94 19.78
C PRO A 171 -25.53 -13.06 18.81
N ASN A 172 -25.92 -13.61 17.65
CA ASN A 172 -26.74 -12.93 16.64
C ASN A 172 -26.13 -11.58 16.16
N VAL A 173 -24.83 -11.43 16.19
CA VAL A 173 -24.15 -10.22 15.73
C VAL A 173 -24.46 -9.93 14.26
N LYS A 174 -24.49 -8.66 13.90
CA LYS A 174 -24.42 -8.22 12.51
C LYS A 174 -22.96 -7.91 12.20
N HIS A 175 -22.23 -8.92 11.76
CA HIS A 175 -20.83 -8.78 11.40
C HIS A 175 -20.71 -7.83 10.19
N ALA A 176 -20.07 -6.67 10.39
CA ALA A 176 -19.84 -5.71 9.32
C ALA A 176 -18.66 -6.14 8.45
N THR A 177 -18.59 -5.63 7.21
CA THR A 177 -17.45 -5.89 6.34
C THR A 177 -16.18 -5.29 6.95
N ALA A 178 -15.17 -6.12 7.20
CA ALA A 178 -13.90 -5.71 7.79
C ALA A 178 -13.19 -4.61 6.98
N LEU A 179 -12.46 -3.74 7.67
CA LEU A 179 -11.68 -2.66 7.07
C LEU A 179 -10.19 -2.83 7.37
N GLU A 180 -9.35 -2.21 6.55
CA GLU A 180 -7.90 -2.41 6.61
C GLU A 180 -7.26 -1.78 7.84
N ASP A 181 -7.77 -0.65 8.36
CA ASP A 181 -7.15 0.10 9.45
C ASP A 181 -8.14 0.72 10.46
N TYR A 182 -7.64 1.00 11.66
CA TYR A 182 -8.43 1.60 12.73
C TYR A 182 -8.99 2.99 12.42
N PRO A 183 -8.26 3.90 11.74
CA PRO A 183 -8.82 5.16 11.29
C PRO A 183 -10.14 5.01 10.53
N ALA A 184 -10.19 4.12 9.55
CA ALA A 184 -11.41 3.86 8.78
C ALA A 184 -12.52 3.23 9.63
N MET A 185 -12.17 2.35 10.58
CA MET A 185 -13.13 1.73 11.49
C MET A 185 -13.74 2.72 12.49
N VAL A 186 -12.91 3.55 13.11
CA VAL A 186 -13.32 4.64 14.00
C VAL A 186 -14.25 5.62 13.29
N MET A 187 -13.98 5.88 12.02
CA MET A 187 -14.85 6.66 11.17
C MET A 187 -16.25 6.06 11.05
N GLN A 188 -16.37 4.75 10.79
CA GLN A 188 -17.67 4.10 10.70
C GLN A 188 -18.42 4.13 12.05
N LEU A 189 -17.69 3.95 13.15
CA LEU A 189 -18.26 4.04 14.50
C LEU A 189 -18.80 5.44 14.80
N ASN A 190 -18.03 6.48 14.52
CA ASN A 190 -18.42 7.86 14.71
C ASN A 190 -19.61 8.28 13.84
N ASN A 191 -19.72 7.72 12.61
CA ASN A 191 -20.84 7.97 11.70
C ASN A 191 -22.06 7.07 11.93
N GLU A 192 -22.11 6.32 13.04
CA GLU A 192 -23.22 5.43 13.40
C GLU A 192 -23.50 4.33 12.36
N LEU A 193 -22.52 4.05 11.48
CA LEU A 193 -22.61 2.98 10.48
C LEU A 193 -22.38 1.59 11.09
N VAL A 194 -21.70 1.57 12.25
CA VAL A 194 -21.52 0.40 13.13
C VAL A 194 -21.76 0.80 14.59
N ASP A 195 -22.06 -0.19 15.44
CA ASP A 195 -22.34 0.02 16.85
C ASP A 195 -21.09 -0.11 17.72
N ALA A 196 -20.13 -0.95 17.30
CA ALA A 196 -18.88 -1.18 18.01
C ALA A 196 -17.75 -1.60 17.07
N VAL A 197 -16.50 -1.42 17.56
CA VAL A 197 -15.27 -1.83 16.89
C VAL A 197 -14.44 -2.67 17.85
N THR A 198 -13.96 -3.84 17.42
CA THR A 198 -13.03 -4.68 18.18
C THR A 198 -11.64 -4.08 18.20
N ALA A 199 -10.98 -4.07 19.36
CA ALA A 199 -9.63 -3.54 19.51
C ALA A 199 -8.89 -4.19 20.69
N GLU A 200 -7.58 -3.97 20.73
CA GLU A 200 -6.76 -4.16 21.90
C GLU A 200 -6.91 -2.98 22.86
N LEU A 201 -6.75 -3.23 24.15
CA LEU A 201 -6.88 -2.20 25.18
C LEU A 201 -5.95 -0.98 24.93
N PRO A 202 -4.65 -1.11 24.62
CA PRO A 202 -3.80 0.05 24.34
C PRO A 202 -4.27 0.86 23.12
N VAL A 203 -4.71 0.18 22.08
CA VAL A 203 -5.24 0.83 20.87
C VAL A 203 -6.52 1.56 21.17
N ALA A 204 -7.43 0.93 21.93
CA ALA A 204 -8.65 1.59 22.39
C ALA A 204 -8.34 2.83 23.24
N ALA A 205 -7.38 2.72 24.17
CA ALA A 205 -6.93 3.86 25.01
C ALA A 205 -6.36 5.00 24.13
N GLY A 206 -5.52 4.70 23.17
CA GLY A 206 -4.97 5.66 22.22
C GLY A 206 -6.05 6.34 21.36
N ILE A 207 -7.02 5.57 20.87
CA ILE A 207 -8.17 6.09 20.12
C ILE A 207 -8.99 7.03 20.97
N ILE A 208 -9.28 6.66 22.23
CA ILE A 208 -10.09 7.48 23.15
C ILE A 208 -9.35 8.75 23.55
N ALA A 209 -8.03 8.69 23.78
CA ALA A 209 -7.23 9.87 24.04
C ALA A 209 -7.38 10.94 22.94
N THR A 210 -7.58 10.49 21.69
CA THR A 210 -7.76 11.37 20.53
C THR A 210 -9.22 11.56 20.11
N ASN A 211 -10.17 10.78 20.65
CA ASN A 211 -11.60 10.82 20.34
C ASN A 211 -12.45 10.82 21.62
N PRO A 212 -12.63 11.93 22.31
CA PRO A 212 -13.29 12.01 23.61
C PRO A 212 -14.79 11.64 23.58
N ASP A 213 -15.40 11.50 22.41
CA ASP A 213 -16.80 11.04 22.23
C ASP A 213 -16.89 9.50 22.14
N LEU A 214 -15.75 8.79 22.24
CA LEU A 214 -15.68 7.34 22.30
C LEU A 214 -15.27 6.87 23.69
N THR A 215 -15.59 5.64 23.98
CA THR A 215 -15.13 4.88 25.15
C THR A 215 -14.91 3.44 24.77
N TYR A 216 -14.32 2.64 25.65
CA TYR A 216 -14.24 1.19 25.44
C TYR A 216 -14.93 0.43 26.57
N VAL A 217 -15.33 -0.77 26.26
CA VAL A 217 -15.99 -1.71 27.18
C VAL A 217 -15.04 -2.85 27.48
N GLU A 218 -14.72 -3.00 28.77
CA GLU A 218 -14.08 -4.19 29.33
C GLU A 218 -15.15 -5.15 29.84
N PHE A 219 -14.96 -6.45 29.55
CA PHE A 219 -15.92 -7.47 29.94
C PHE A 219 -15.64 -8.02 31.32
N ASP A 220 -16.68 -8.42 32.02
CA ASP A 220 -16.53 -9.22 33.24
C ASP A 220 -15.78 -10.54 32.94
N LYS A 221 -15.05 -11.04 33.92
CA LYS A 221 -14.27 -12.28 33.77
C LYS A 221 -15.10 -13.44 33.23
N GLY A 222 -14.68 -13.98 32.09
CA GLY A 222 -15.36 -15.10 31.42
C GLY A 222 -16.63 -14.71 30.66
N LYS A 223 -16.91 -13.42 30.44
CA LYS A 223 -18.04 -12.92 29.66
C LYS A 223 -17.60 -12.18 28.37
N GLY A 224 -16.31 -11.98 28.18
CA GLY A 224 -15.67 -11.42 26.99
C GLY A 224 -15.41 -12.47 25.92
N PHE A 225 -14.57 -12.11 24.96
CA PHE A 225 -14.13 -13.01 23.90
C PHE A 225 -13.35 -14.20 24.49
N ASP A 226 -13.68 -15.41 24.01
CA ASP A 226 -12.94 -16.61 24.30
C ASP A 226 -11.74 -16.71 23.36
N VAL A 227 -10.61 -16.16 23.82
CA VAL A 227 -9.34 -16.14 23.11
C VAL A 227 -8.24 -16.58 24.06
N ASP A 228 -7.26 -17.31 23.57
CA ASP A 228 -6.09 -17.65 24.37
C ASP A 228 -5.28 -16.37 24.62
N LEU A 229 -4.66 -16.24 25.79
CA LEU A 229 -3.77 -15.09 26.08
C LEU A 229 -2.66 -14.94 25.04
N THR A 230 -2.22 -16.06 24.46
CA THR A 230 -1.27 -16.04 23.33
C THR A 230 -1.82 -15.41 22.07
N ASP A 231 -3.13 -15.39 21.91
CA ASP A 231 -3.79 -14.81 20.72
C ASP A 231 -4.06 -13.31 20.85
N THR A 232 -3.93 -12.75 22.06
CA THR A 232 -4.01 -11.29 22.31
C THR A 232 -2.64 -10.67 22.60
N SER A 233 -1.59 -11.47 22.59
CA SER A 233 -0.22 -11.00 22.73
C SER A 233 0.42 -10.70 21.39
N VAL A 234 1.29 -9.68 21.37
CA VAL A 234 2.00 -9.27 20.17
C VAL A 234 3.46 -9.72 20.23
N SER A 235 3.95 -10.20 19.10
CA SER A 235 5.30 -10.72 18.93
C SER A 235 5.93 -10.18 17.65
N ILE A 236 7.24 -10.16 17.61
CA ILE A 236 7.99 -9.70 16.43
C ILE A 236 8.07 -10.87 15.45
N ALA A 237 7.66 -10.63 14.20
CA ALA A 237 7.81 -11.64 13.15
C ALA A 237 9.16 -11.49 12.46
N VAL A 238 9.81 -12.61 12.19
CA VAL A 238 11.09 -12.72 11.46
C VAL A 238 11.00 -13.80 10.40
N ASN A 239 11.88 -13.76 9.40
CA ASN A 239 11.94 -14.81 8.40
C ASN A 239 12.37 -16.13 9.04
N LYS A 240 11.75 -17.24 8.64
CA LYS A 240 12.11 -18.60 9.09
C LYS A 240 13.55 -18.99 8.79
N ASP A 241 14.10 -18.40 7.73
CA ASP A 241 15.47 -18.66 7.31
C ASP A 241 16.51 -17.89 8.15
N ASN A 242 16.06 -17.06 9.11
CA ASN A 242 16.94 -16.27 9.97
C ASN A 242 16.67 -16.52 11.47
N PRO A 243 16.93 -17.75 11.99
CA PRO A 243 16.74 -18.05 13.40
C PRO A 243 17.70 -17.28 14.32
N GLU A 244 18.90 -16.90 13.83
CA GLU A 244 19.89 -16.16 14.62
C GLU A 244 19.37 -14.77 14.99
N LEU A 245 18.70 -14.08 14.08
CA LEU A 245 18.06 -12.79 14.35
C LEU A 245 16.96 -12.93 15.42
N LYS A 246 16.13 -13.99 15.32
CA LYS A 246 15.09 -14.26 16.31
C LYS A 246 15.67 -14.43 17.70
N ASP A 247 16.75 -15.21 17.81
CA ASP A 247 17.39 -15.51 19.11
C ASP A 247 18.04 -14.25 19.68
N ALA A 248 18.70 -13.42 18.86
CA ALA A 248 19.27 -12.15 19.29
C ALA A 248 18.19 -11.14 19.74
N ILE A 249 17.04 -11.10 19.07
CA ILE A 249 15.91 -10.27 19.51
C ILE A 249 15.35 -10.78 20.83
N ASN A 250 15.19 -12.10 21.00
CA ASN A 250 14.73 -12.68 22.25
C ASN A 250 15.67 -12.39 23.42
N GLU A 251 16.99 -12.43 23.19
CA GLU A 251 17.99 -12.06 24.20
C GLU A 251 17.77 -10.63 24.72
N TYR A 252 17.46 -9.69 23.82
CA TYR A 252 17.09 -8.34 24.26
C TYR A 252 15.77 -8.31 25.03
N LEU A 253 14.72 -8.97 24.52
CA LEU A 253 13.39 -8.98 25.13
C LEU A 253 13.41 -9.62 26.54
N ASP A 254 14.29 -10.58 26.80
CA ASP A 254 14.50 -11.18 28.10
C ASP A 254 15.06 -10.18 29.15
N THR A 255 15.65 -9.07 28.72
CA THR A 255 16.12 -8.02 29.62
C THR A 255 15.02 -7.09 30.12
N LEU A 256 13.83 -7.09 29.45
CA LEU A 256 12.71 -6.22 29.78
C LEU A 256 11.75 -6.86 30.76
N SER A 257 11.54 -6.23 31.91
CA SER A 257 10.47 -6.61 32.84
C SER A 257 9.10 -6.20 32.31
N ASP A 258 8.00 -6.75 32.82
CA ASP A 258 6.64 -6.35 32.48
C ASP A 258 6.36 -4.88 32.87
N GLU A 259 7.02 -4.39 33.94
CA GLU A 259 6.98 -2.98 34.34
C GLU A 259 7.63 -2.08 33.29
N ASP A 260 8.81 -2.44 32.76
CA ASP A 260 9.48 -1.67 31.70
C ASP A 260 8.61 -1.61 30.42
N LYS A 261 8.02 -2.75 30.02
CA LYS A 261 7.13 -2.81 28.85
C LYS A 261 5.91 -1.92 29.01
N LYS A 262 5.33 -1.89 30.22
CA LYS A 262 4.18 -1.05 30.53
C LYS A 262 4.55 0.42 30.53
N GLU A 263 5.67 0.81 31.17
CA GLU A 263 6.15 2.19 31.19
C GLU A 263 6.40 2.72 29.77
N MET A 264 7.08 1.92 28.93
CA MET A 264 7.27 2.27 27.49
C MET A 264 5.95 2.49 26.75
N MET A 265 4.91 1.68 27.06
CA MET A 265 3.59 1.84 26.43
C MET A 265 2.87 3.09 26.94
N ASP A 266 2.90 3.34 28.26
CA ASP A 266 2.31 4.53 28.86
C ASP A 266 2.95 5.82 28.30
N GLU A 267 4.29 5.83 28.17
CA GLU A 267 5.01 6.91 27.50
C GLU A 267 4.61 7.08 26.04
N ALA A 268 4.39 5.97 25.30
CA ALA A 268 3.95 6.04 23.91
C ALA A 268 2.56 6.66 23.81
N ILE A 269 1.62 6.31 24.72
CA ILE A 269 0.27 6.89 24.76
C ILE A 269 0.34 8.41 25.03
N GLU A 270 1.21 8.85 25.96
CA GLU A 270 1.38 10.28 26.25
C GLU A 270 1.95 11.07 25.07
N ARG A 271 2.77 10.44 24.24
CA ARG A 271 3.36 11.07 23.04
C ARG A 271 2.42 11.17 21.84
N ILE A 272 1.24 10.53 21.87
CA ILE A 272 0.27 10.66 20.76
C ILE A 272 -0.05 12.13 20.54
N PRO A 273 0.13 12.68 19.32
CA PRO A 273 -0.02 14.11 19.07
C PRO A 273 -1.41 14.62 19.42
N ALA A 274 -1.50 15.54 20.36
CA ALA A 274 -2.74 16.20 20.78
C ALA A 274 -3.36 17.10 19.68
N THR A 275 -2.66 17.36 18.60
CA THR A 275 -3.11 18.16 17.46
C THR A 275 -4.41 17.63 16.84
N ILE A 276 -4.70 16.36 17.06
CA ILE A 276 -5.91 15.68 16.59
C ILE A 276 -7.12 15.97 17.48
N THR A 277 -6.91 16.32 18.76
CA THR A 277 -7.98 16.49 19.76
C THR A 277 -8.59 17.89 19.82
N SER A 278 -7.91 18.90 19.27
CA SER A 278 -8.29 20.33 19.40
C SER A 278 -8.79 20.97 18.11
N LEU A 279 -9.28 20.17 17.15
CA LEU A 279 -9.79 20.71 15.90
C LEU A 279 -11.06 21.54 16.12
N SER A 280 -11.15 22.66 15.40
CA SER A 280 -12.33 23.49 15.39
C SER A 280 -13.55 22.74 14.86
N SER A 281 -14.74 22.99 15.43
CA SER A 281 -16.01 22.50 14.91
C SER A 281 -16.36 23.07 13.51
N ASN A 282 -15.71 24.15 13.11
CA ASN A 282 -15.86 24.71 11.77
C ASN A 282 -14.95 23.99 10.78
N ILE A 283 -15.54 23.35 9.75
CA ILE A 283 -14.84 22.52 8.77
C ILE A 283 -13.71 23.28 8.05
N PHE A 284 -13.89 24.55 7.71
CA PHE A 284 -12.87 25.32 7.00
C PHE A 284 -11.69 25.67 7.90
N VAL A 285 -11.96 25.97 9.18
CA VAL A 285 -10.92 26.28 10.16
C VAL A 285 -10.13 25.01 10.47
N ALA A 286 -10.80 23.89 10.66
CA ALA A 286 -10.14 22.62 10.93
C ALA A 286 -9.35 22.09 9.70
N ALA A 287 -9.88 22.22 8.50
CA ALA A 287 -9.14 21.90 7.28
C ALA A 287 -7.87 22.74 7.16
N LYS A 288 -7.94 24.02 7.53
CA LYS A 288 -6.77 24.90 7.57
C LYS A 288 -5.76 24.45 8.64
N GLN A 289 -6.21 24.12 9.85
CA GLN A 289 -5.35 23.61 10.93
C GLN A 289 -4.62 22.32 10.50
N ILE A 290 -5.33 21.38 9.87
CA ILE A 290 -4.77 20.14 9.33
C ILE A 290 -3.73 20.48 8.26
N PHE A 291 -4.08 21.33 7.32
CA PHE A 291 -3.17 21.68 6.23
C PHE A 291 -1.90 22.36 6.74
N GLU A 292 -2.01 23.25 7.73
CA GLU A 292 -0.86 23.92 8.34
C GLU A 292 0.12 22.94 8.97
N VAL A 293 -0.37 21.88 9.63
CA VAL A 293 0.47 20.89 10.30
C VAL A 293 1.02 19.86 9.30
N TYR A 294 0.15 19.32 8.44
CA TYR A 294 0.47 18.15 7.61
C TYR A 294 0.81 18.48 6.15
N SER A 295 0.88 19.77 5.79
CA SER A 295 1.22 20.18 4.41
C SER A 295 2.50 19.54 3.84
N PRO A 296 3.58 19.30 4.60
CA PRO A 296 4.75 18.61 4.04
C PRO A 296 4.44 17.20 3.54
N LEU A 297 3.61 16.44 4.27
CA LEU A 297 3.18 15.10 3.87
C LEU A 297 2.32 15.16 2.59
N PHE A 298 1.38 16.11 2.52
CA PHE A 298 0.56 16.30 1.33
C PHE A 298 1.38 16.65 0.09
N PHE A 299 2.29 17.61 0.19
CA PHE A 299 3.11 18.00 -0.95
C PHE A 299 4.06 16.88 -1.40
N SER A 300 4.64 16.14 -0.47
CA SER A 300 5.43 14.93 -0.78
C SER A 300 4.56 13.89 -1.50
N GLY A 301 3.38 13.59 -0.96
CA GLY A 301 2.44 12.63 -1.57
C GLY A 301 1.96 13.06 -2.95
N ILE A 302 1.63 14.36 -3.16
CA ILE A 302 1.27 14.91 -4.48
C ILE A 302 2.43 14.73 -5.46
N GLY A 303 3.66 15.06 -5.03
CA GLY A 303 4.86 14.88 -5.86
C GLY A 303 5.04 13.43 -6.30
N SER A 304 4.91 12.48 -5.37
CA SER A 304 4.99 11.04 -5.65
C SER A 304 3.90 10.59 -6.62
N THR A 305 2.63 10.93 -6.33
CA THR A 305 1.48 10.57 -7.19
C THR A 305 1.65 11.10 -8.62
N LEU A 306 1.99 12.39 -8.76
CA LEU A 306 2.14 13.00 -10.10
C LEU A 306 3.33 12.43 -10.86
N THR A 307 4.44 12.15 -10.19
CA THR A 307 5.63 11.55 -10.82
C THR A 307 5.33 10.13 -11.30
N LEU A 308 4.66 9.32 -10.48
CA LEU A 308 4.22 7.98 -10.84
C LEU A 308 3.25 8.00 -12.03
N ALA A 309 2.22 8.84 -11.96
CA ALA A 309 1.19 8.93 -13.00
C ALA A 309 1.77 9.46 -14.31
N PHE A 310 2.58 10.52 -14.27
CA PHE A 310 3.16 11.13 -15.45
C PHE A 310 4.22 10.22 -16.09
N GLY A 311 5.16 9.71 -15.27
CA GLY A 311 6.18 8.77 -15.72
C GLY A 311 5.57 7.52 -16.33
N GLY A 312 4.65 6.87 -15.61
CA GLY A 312 3.96 5.67 -16.06
C GLY A 312 3.14 5.89 -17.34
N THR A 313 2.47 7.04 -17.45
CA THR A 313 1.69 7.38 -18.67
C THR A 313 2.59 7.58 -19.88
N ILE A 314 3.67 8.35 -19.76
CA ILE A 314 4.61 8.60 -20.87
C ILE A 314 5.30 7.31 -21.31
N LEU A 315 5.87 6.59 -20.36
CA LEU A 315 6.59 5.36 -20.66
C LEU A 315 5.63 4.26 -21.16
N GLY A 316 4.44 4.18 -20.56
CA GLY A 316 3.36 3.30 -21.03
C GLY A 316 2.88 3.64 -22.43
N LEU A 317 2.77 4.93 -22.79
CA LEU A 317 2.46 5.36 -24.16
C LEU A 317 3.54 4.90 -25.15
N LEU A 318 4.81 5.00 -24.79
CA LEU A 318 5.90 4.53 -25.67
C LEU A 318 5.80 3.02 -25.92
N ILE A 319 5.54 2.23 -24.88
CA ILE A 319 5.27 0.78 -25.01
C ILE A 319 4.02 0.55 -25.87
N GLY A 320 2.94 1.27 -25.59
CA GLY A 320 1.68 1.17 -26.30
C GLY A 320 1.79 1.53 -27.79
N LEU A 321 2.58 2.52 -28.14
CA LEU A 321 2.87 2.88 -29.55
C LEU A 321 3.56 1.73 -30.29
N ILE A 322 4.54 1.10 -29.68
CA ILE A 322 5.27 -0.04 -30.26
C ILE A 322 4.34 -1.24 -30.44
N ILE A 323 3.63 -1.62 -29.38
CA ILE A 323 2.73 -2.78 -29.41
C ILE A 323 1.51 -2.52 -30.31
N GLY A 324 0.89 -1.36 -30.25
CA GLY A 324 -0.23 -0.98 -31.09
C GLY A 324 0.15 -0.98 -32.59
N ALA A 325 1.35 -0.48 -32.92
CA ALA A 325 1.87 -0.54 -34.28
C ALA A 325 2.13 -2.00 -34.75
N ILE A 326 2.69 -2.85 -33.88
CA ILE A 326 2.91 -4.29 -34.18
C ILE A 326 1.55 -4.97 -34.46
N ARG A 327 0.55 -4.72 -33.62
CA ARG A 327 -0.80 -5.30 -33.78
C ARG A 327 -1.59 -4.77 -34.98
N ALA A 328 -1.23 -3.61 -35.50
CA ALA A 328 -1.81 -3.08 -36.73
C ALA A 328 -1.28 -3.77 -37.98
N ILE A 329 -0.17 -4.51 -37.90
CA ILE A 329 0.45 -5.22 -39.02
C ILE A 329 -0.37 -6.48 -39.38
N LYS A 330 -0.99 -6.50 -40.52
CA LYS A 330 -1.75 -7.67 -41.03
C LYS A 330 -0.79 -8.71 -41.65
N VAL A 331 -1.16 -9.98 -41.55
CA VAL A 331 -0.54 -11.05 -42.32
C VAL A 331 -1.14 -11.04 -43.72
N GLU A 332 -0.31 -10.88 -44.73
CA GLU A 332 -0.74 -10.87 -46.14
C GLU A 332 -0.45 -12.22 -46.80
N GLU A 333 -1.23 -12.61 -47.83
CA GLU A 333 -1.04 -13.85 -48.54
C GLU A 333 0.35 -13.95 -49.22
N ARG A 334 0.84 -12.81 -49.71
CA ARG A 334 2.16 -12.69 -50.37
C ARG A 334 3.36 -12.69 -49.39
N ASP A 335 3.11 -12.67 -48.11
CA ASP A 335 4.23 -12.79 -47.13
C ASP A 335 4.92 -14.12 -47.24
N SER A 336 6.26 -14.15 -47.10
CA SER A 336 7.02 -15.37 -46.97
C SER A 336 6.61 -16.15 -45.70
N LEU A 337 6.83 -17.46 -45.71
CA LEU A 337 6.50 -18.33 -44.57
C LEU A 337 7.14 -17.80 -43.27
N VAL A 338 8.40 -17.38 -43.34
CA VAL A 338 9.14 -16.80 -42.19
C VAL A 338 8.48 -15.50 -41.72
N SER A 339 8.07 -14.63 -42.65
CA SER A 339 7.37 -13.36 -42.29
C SER A 339 6.04 -13.66 -41.63
N LYS A 340 5.26 -14.61 -42.14
CA LYS A 340 3.95 -15.00 -41.55
C LYS A 340 4.14 -15.53 -40.12
N THR A 341 5.16 -16.40 -39.93
CA THR A 341 5.45 -16.97 -38.63
C THR A 341 5.84 -15.87 -37.61
N ILE A 342 6.76 -14.96 -37.97
CA ILE A 342 7.20 -13.86 -37.11
C ILE A 342 6.01 -12.95 -36.75
N LYS A 343 5.18 -12.58 -37.70
CA LYS A 343 3.99 -11.74 -37.45
C LYS A 343 2.99 -12.43 -36.51
N ARG A 344 2.78 -13.75 -36.64
CA ARG A 344 1.91 -14.52 -35.75
C ARG A 344 2.48 -14.62 -34.34
N ILE A 345 3.78 -14.89 -34.20
CA ILE A 345 4.44 -14.96 -32.88
C ILE A 345 4.35 -13.59 -32.21
N ALA A 346 4.67 -12.49 -32.91
CA ALA A 346 4.57 -11.14 -32.38
C ALA A 346 3.14 -10.81 -31.93
N TRP A 347 2.14 -11.24 -32.71
CA TRP A 347 0.72 -11.04 -32.37
C TRP A 347 0.35 -11.86 -31.11
N ILE A 348 0.79 -13.10 -30.98
CA ILE A 348 0.53 -13.94 -29.80
C ILE A 348 1.16 -13.31 -28.54
N ILE A 349 2.44 -12.94 -28.61
CA ILE A 349 3.15 -12.35 -27.47
C ILE A 349 2.49 -11.05 -27.01
N THR A 350 2.16 -10.16 -27.96
CA THR A 350 1.49 -8.88 -27.63
C THR A 350 0.09 -9.08 -27.12
N THR A 351 -0.64 -10.11 -27.58
CA THR A 351 -1.97 -10.46 -27.06
C THR A 351 -1.86 -10.97 -25.62
N LEU A 352 -0.96 -11.91 -25.34
CA LEU A 352 -0.74 -12.44 -23.99
C LEU A 352 -0.37 -11.30 -23.01
N TYR A 353 0.53 -10.41 -23.42
CA TYR A 353 0.88 -9.24 -22.62
C TYR A 353 -0.36 -8.40 -22.28
N ILE A 354 -1.16 -8.03 -23.27
CA ILE A 354 -2.34 -7.19 -23.07
C ILE A 354 -3.37 -7.89 -22.18
N GLU A 355 -3.66 -9.16 -22.43
CA GLU A 355 -4.65 -9.92 -21.65
C GLU A 355 -4.22 -10.11 -20.18
N ILE A 356 -2.94 -10.38 -19.93
CA ILE A 356 -2.41 -10.54 -18.57
C ILE A 356 -2.50 -9.21 -17.81
N PHE A 357 -1.93 -8.14 -18.36
CA PHE A 357 -1.83 -6.87 -17.63
C PHE A 357 -3.15 -6.09 -17.55
N ARG A 358 -4.10 -6.35 -18.42
CA ARG A 358 -5.47 -5.79 -18.31
C ARG A 358 -6.43 -6.69 -17.53
N GLY A 359 -6.11 -7.99 -17.44
CA GLY A 359 -6.94 -8.99 -16.76
C GLY A 359 -6.62 -9.22 -15.28
N THR A 360 -5.54 -8.64 -14.77
CA THR A 360 -5.13 -8.78 -13.37
C THR A 360 -5.10 -7.42 -12.66
N PRO A 361 -5.45 -7.36 -11.35
CA PRO A 361 -5.37 -6.11 -10.57
C PRO A 361 -3.93 -5.59 -10.47
N MET A 362 -3.74 -4.27 -10.59
CA MET A 362 -2.42 -3.63 -10.49
C MET A 362 -1.72 -3.92 -9.15
N MET A 363 -2.47 -3.99 -8.05
CA MET A 363 -1.96 -4.36 -6.73
C MET A 363 -1.24 -5.71 -6.75
N VAL A 364 -1.87 -6.72 -7.37
CA VAL A 364 -1.29 -8.08 -7.51
C VAL A 364 -0.04 -8.05 -8.39
N GLN A 365 -0.09 -7.29 -9.50
CA GLN A 365 1.07 -7.10 -10.37
C GLN A 365 2.22 -6.46 -9.62
N GLY A 366 1.95 -5.42 -8.83
CA GLY A 366 2.93 -4.71 -8.01
C GLY A 366 3.62 -5.64 -7.02
N ALA A 367 2.84 -6.37 -6.24
CA ALA A 367 3.36 -7.33 -5.26
C ALA A 367 4.19 -8.44 -5.94
N PHE A 368 3.66 -9.06 -7.00
CA PHE A 368 4.35 -10.13 -7.71
C PHE A 368 5.67 -9.68 -8.35
N ILE A 369 5.67 -8.50 -8.98
CA ILE A 369 6.86 -7.98 -9.67
C ILE A 369 7.90 -7.52 -8.65
N TYR A 370 7.51 -6.73 -7.66
CA TYR A 370 8.43 -6.18 -6.67
C TYR A 370 9.05 -7.28 -5.81
N TYR A 371 8.23 -8.06 -5.13
CA TYR A 371 8.72 -9.13 -4.25
C TYR A 371 9.31 -10.31 -5.02
N GLY A 372 8.71 -10.71 -6.15
CA GLY A 372 9.19 -11.84 -6.95
C GLY A 372 10.51 -11.57 -7.69
N LEU A 373 10.84 -10.32 -7.99
CA LEU A 373 12.09 -9.97 -8.69
C LEU A 373 13.15 -9.35 -7.77
N LYS A 374 12.89 -9.18 -6.47
CA LYS A 374 13.80 -8.49 -5.54
C LYS A 374 15.22 -9.07 -5.58
N ASN A 375 15.35 -10.39 -5.57
CA ASN A 375 16.64 -11.08 -5.58
C ASN A 375 17.39 -10.98 -6.93
N ILE A 376 16.74 -10.45 -7.97
CA ILE A 376 17.31 -10.29 -9.32
C ILE A 376 17.54 -8.81 -9.62
N VAL A 377 16.60 -7.96 -9.21
CA VAL A 377 16.60 -6.52 -9.48
C VAL A 377 16.49 -5.79 -8.15
N HIS A 378 17.59 -5.17 -7.73
CA HIS A 378 17.64 -4.38 -6.51
C HIS A 378 17.11 -2.97 -6.81
N TRP A 379 15.79 -2.80 -6.78
CA TRP A 379 15.14 -1.51 -6.98
C TRP A 379 14.40 -1.05 -5.73
N ASP A 380 14.35 0.26 -5.55
CA ASP A 380 13.54 0.87 -4.51
C ASP A 380 12.04 0.78 -4.84
N PRO A 381 11.15 0.89 -3.86
CA PRO A 381 9.70 0.80 -4.05
C PRO A 381 9.16 1.77 -5.09
N PHE A 382 9.68 3.01 -5.14
CA PHE A 382 9.19 4.05 -6.03
C PHE A 382 9.52 3.75 -7.50
N THR A 383 10.76 3.32 -7.77
CA THR A 383 11.19 2.87 -9.12
C THR A 383 10.40 1.65 -9.57
N ALA A 384 10.18 0.68 -8.68
CA ALA A 384 9.32 -0.47 -8.95
C ALA A 384 7.88 -0.05 -9.26
N GLY A 385 7.34 0.93 -8.53
CA GLY A 385 6.01 1.50 -8.77
C GLY A 385 5.89 2.13 -10.15
N ILE A 386 6.87 2.95 -10.58
CA ILE A 386 6.92 3.50 -11.95
C ILE A 386 6.92 2.37 -12.98
N PHE A 387 7.72 1.32 -12.77
CA PHE A 387 7.77 0.18 -13.68
C PHE A 387 6.43 -0.53 -13.78
N VAL A 388 5.78 -0.83 -12.65
CA VAL A 388 4.47 -1.51 -12.61
C VAL A 388 3.41 -0.69 -13.34
N ILE A 389 3.29 0.62 -13.04
CA ILE A 389 2.35 1.50 -13.76
C ILE A 389 2.69 1.52 -15.26
N THR A 390 3.97 1.60 -15.62
CA THR A 390 4.41 1.65 -17.02
C THR A 390 3.97 0.43 -17.80
N ILE A 391 4.18 -0.78 -17.29
CA ILE A 391 3.80 -2.01 -18.01
C ILE A 391 2.29 -2.23 -18.01
N ASN A 392 1.60 -1.87 -16.94
CA ASN A 392 0.14 -1.93 -16.88
C ASN A 392 -0.48 -0.94 -17.91
N THR A 393 -0.12 0.34 -17.81
CA THR A 393 -0.57 1.39 -18.72
C THR A 393 -0.19 1.11 -20.17
N GLY A 394 0.98 0.51 -20.42
CA GLY A 394 1.41 0.09 -21.75
C GLY A 394 0.42 -0.87 -22.43
N ALA A 395 -0.21 -1.75 -21.68
CA ALA A 395 -1.22 -2.67 -22.20
C ALA A 395 -2.52 -1.95 -22.59
N TYR A 396 -2.96 -0.97 -21.81
CA TYR A 396 -4.12 -0.11 -22.17
C TYR A 396 -3.80 0.80 -23.33
N MET A 397 -2.63 1.45 -23.33
CA MET A 397 -2.17 2.32 -24.43
C MET A 397 -2.04 1.58 -25.75
N ALA A 398 -1.63 0.29 -25.72
CA ALA A 398 -1.56 -0.52 -26.95
C ALA A 398 -2.93 -0.63 -27.66
N GLU A 399 -4.01 -0.80 -26.91
CA GLU A 399 -5.37 -0.84 -27.45
C GLU A 399 -5.86 0.56 -27.86
N ILE A 400 -5.55 1.60 -27.09
CA ILE A 400 -5.88 2.99 -27.42
C ILE A 400 -5.20 3.36 -28.74
N VAL A 401 -3.91 3.11 -28.90
CA VAL A 401 -3.16 3.38 -30.13
C VAL A 401 -3.68 2.54 -31.30
N ARG A 402 -3.97 1.26 -31.09
CA ARG A 402 -4.57 0.40 -32.12
C ARG A 402 -5.91 0.95 -32.60
N SER A 403 -6.77 1.37 -31.67
CA SER A 403 -8.06 2.02 -32.01
C SER A 403 -7.85 3.32 -32.74
N GLY A 404 -6.89 4.16 -32.31
CA GLY A 404 -6.52 5.39 -32.98
C GLY A 404 -6.03 5.16 -34.39
N ILE A 405 -5.20 4.14 -34.66
CA ILE A 405 -4.75 3.76 -36.01
C ILE A 405 -5.94 3.34 -36.86
N GLN A 406 -6.90 2.60 -36.34
CA GLN A 406 -8.07 2.15 -37.03
C GLN A 406 -9.07 3.28 -37.33
N SER A 407 -9.04 4.36 -36.56
CA SER A 407 -9.91 5.55 -36.79
C SER A 407 -9.44 6.45 -37.93
N VAL A 408 -8.20 6.28 -38.43
CA VAL A 408 -7.68 7.06 -39.54
C VAL A 408 -8.29 6.54 -40.84
N ASP A 409 -8.79 7.46 -41.67
CA ASP A 409 -9.38 7.12 -42.96
C ASP A 409 -8.42 6.34 -43.86
N LYS A 410 -8.92 5.26 -44.48
CA LYS A 410 -8.12 4.36 -45.31
C LYS A 410 -7.51 5.06 -46.52
N GLY A 411 -8.19 6.09 -47.05
CA GLY A 411 -7.71 6.92 -48.15
C GLY A 411 -6.37 7.60 -47.85
N GLN A 412 -6.07 7.88 -46.56
CA GLN A 412 -4.76 8.43 -46.15
C GLN A 412 -3.62 7.45 -46.48
N SER A 413 -3.84 6.16 -46.21
CA SER A 413 -2.83 5.13 -46.50
C SER A 413 -2.74 4.80 -47.98
N GLU A 414 -3.84 4.95 -48.73
CA GLU A 414 -3.87 4.74 -50.18
C GLU A 414 -3.18 5.91 -50.92
N ALA A 415 -3.47 7.14 -50.53
CA ALA A 415 -2.81 8.32 -51.07
C ALA A 415 -1.29 8.31 -50.79
N ALA A 416 -0.86 7.97 -49.59
CA ALA A 416 0.56 7.85 -49.26
C ALA A 416 1.28 6.80 -50.13
N ARG A 417 0.64 5.66 -50.41
CA ARG A 417 1.18 4.62 -51.29
C ARG A 417 1.22 5.05 -52.74
N SER A 418 0.25 5.84 -53.19
CA SER A 418 0.20 6.37 -54.57
C SER A 418 1.37 7.30 -54.89
N ILE A 419 1.93 8.01 -53.89
CA ILE A 419 3.15 8.84 -54.02
C ILE A 419 4.44 8.08 -53.70
N GLY A 420 4.39 6.71 -53.62
CA GLY A 420 5.56 5.85 -53.48
C GLY A 420 6.04 5.60 -52.08
N MET A 421 5.27 5.99 -51.02
CA MET A 421 5.63 5.68 -49.64
C MET A 421 5.47 4.17 -49.36
N ASN A 422 6.46 3.59 -48.71
CA ASN A 422 6.32 2.23 -48.23
C ASN A 422 5.47 2.15 -46.93
N ASN A 423 5.03 0.96 -46.53
CA ASN A 423 4.13 0.76 -45.42
C ASN A 423 4.66 1.37 -44.08
N ILE A 424 5.98 1.38 -43.84
CA ILE A 424 6.57 1.94 -42.65
C ILE A 424 6.56 3.48 -42.71
N GLN A 425 6.91 4.05 -43.86
CA GLN A 425 6.84 5.50 -44.06
C GLN A 425 5.40 5.99 -43.90
N THR A 426 4.44 5.31 -44.52
CA THR A 426 3.00 5.60 -44.41
C THR A 426 2.59 5.56 -42.92
N MET A 427 2.98 4.51 -42.20
CA MET A 427 2.64 4.38 -40.77
C MET A 427 3.23 5.53 -39.94
N ILE A 428 4.52 5.79 -40.07
CA ILE A 428 5.23 6.76 -39.22
C ILE A 428 4.86 8.21 -39.55
N TYR A 429 4.77 8.55 -40.82
CA TYR A 429 4.63 9.96 -41.23
C TYR A 429 3.18 10.39 -41.46
N ILE A 430 2.27 9.46 -41.76
CA ILE A 430 0.89 9.80 -42.09
C ILE A 430 -0.10 9.28 -41.07
N ILE A 431 -0.06 8.00 -40.75
CA ILE A 431 -1.08 7.35 -39.91
C ILE A 431 -0.87 7.63 -38.43
N LEU A 432 0.35 7.42 -37.91
CA LEU A 432 0.63 7.51 -36.47
C LEU A 432 0.40 8.91 -35.89
N PRO A 433 0.80 10.04 -36.55
CA PRO A 433 0.49 11.37 -36.04
C PRO A 433 -1.01 11.65 -35.93
N GLN A 434 -1.81 11.19 -36.91
CA GLN A 434 -3.26 11.31 -36.88
C GLN A 434 -3.88 10.41 -35.82
N ALA A 435 -3.40 9.18 -35.72
CA ALA A 435 -3.83 8.22 -34.69
C ALA A 435 -3.61 8.77 -33.26
N ILE A 436 -2.42 9.33 -32.97
CA ILE A 436 -2.11 9.95 -31.67
C ILE A 436 -3.07 11.13 -31.42
N LYS A 437 -3.28 12.00 -32.41
CA LYS A 437 -4.21 13.13 -32.28
C LYS A 437 -5.63 12.66 -31.95
N ASN A 438 -6.13 11.62 -32.64
CA ASN A 438 -7.45 11.05 -32.39
C ASN A 438 -7.55 10.36 -31.01
N SER A 439 -6.45 9.78 -30.54
CA SER A 439 -6.37 9.08 -29.24
C SER A 439 -6.06 9.98 -28.05
N PHE A 440 -5.74 11.25 -28.29
CA PHE A 440 -5.27 12.17 -27.24
C PHE A 440 -6.22 12.27 -26.02
N PRO A 441 -7.56 12.34 -26.18
CA PRO A 441 -8.48 12.33 -25.05
C PRO A 441 -8.38 11.04 -24.21
N SER A 442 -8.24 9.89 -24.87
CA SER A 442 -8.09 8.60 -24.19
C SER A 442 -6.74 8.49 -23.45
N ILE A 443 -5.66 9.03 -24.03
CA ILE A 443 -4.34 9.11 -23.39
C ILE A 443 -4.43 10.00 -22.13
N GLY A 444 -5.12 11.14 -22.21
CA GLY A 444 -5.35 12.00 -21.05
C GLY A 444 -6.18 11.32 -19.95
N ASN A 445 -7.17 10.50 -20.34
CA ASN A 445 -7.94 9.71 -19.38
C ASN A 445 -7.08 8.66 -18.66
N GLU A 446 -6.16 8.00 -19.34
CA GLU A 446 -5.21 7.07 -18.69
C GLU A 446 -4.32 7.77 -17.66
N PHE A 447 -3.89 8.99 -17.92
CA PHE A 447 -3.16 9.77 -16.91
C PHE A 447 -4.00 9.99 -15.64
N VAL A 448 -5.29 10.33 -15.79
CA VAL A 448 -6.20 10.49 -14.63
C VAL A 448 -6.45 9.15 -13.92
N ILE A 449 -6.50 8.04 -14.66
CA ILE A 449 -6.60 6.69 -14.07
C ILE A 449 -5.33 6.39 -13.27
N ASN A 450 -4.15 6.64 -13.81
CA ASN A 450 -2.88 6.40 -13.12
C ASN A 450 -2.72 7.22 -11.82
N ILE A 451 -3.28 8.44 -11.76
CA ILE A 451 -3.35 9.21 -10.51
C ILE A 451 -4.11 8.45 -9.42
N LYS A 452 -5.21 7.78 -9.78
CA LYS A 452 -6.02 7.00 -8.84
C LYS A 452 -5.35 5.66 -8.50
N ASP A 453 -4.86 4.98 -9.53
CA ASP A 453 -4.32 3.63 -9.39
C ASP A 453 -2.95 3.60 -8.70
N SER A 454 -2.24 4.75 -8.62
CA SER A 454 -1.01 4.85 -7.81
C SER A 454 -1.25 4.50 -6.35
N SER A 455 -2.48 4.70 -5.83
CA SER A 455 -2.83 4.42 -4.43
C SER A 455 -2.69 2.95 -4.03
N VAL A 456 -2.82 2.00 -4.96
CA VAL A 456 -2.69 0.57 -4.64
C VAL A 456 -1.23 0.11 -4.50
N LEU A 457 -0.26 0.96 -4.87
CA LEU A 457 1.17 0.64 -4.77
C LEU A 457 1.72 0.76 -3.34
N ASN A 458 0.90 1.18 -2.38
CA ASN A 458 1.25 1.13 -0.96
C ASN A 458 1.55 -0.30 -0.48
N VAL A 459 1.05 -1.33 -1.16
CA VAL A 459 1.37 -2.74 -0.90
C VAL A 459 2.86 -3.06 -1.07
N ILE A 460 3.57 -2.27 -1.88
CA ILE A 460 5.01 -2.37 -2.08
C ILE A 460 5.76 -1.18 -1.45
N ALA A 461 5.20 -0.59 -0.40
CA ALA A 461 5.76 0.53 0.37
C ALA A 461 5.89 1.87 -0.40
N VAL A 462 5.15 2.09 -1.48
CA VAL A 462 5.11 3.40 -2.13
C VAL A 462 4.20 4.36 -1.37
N THR A 463 4.79 5.42 -0.83
CA THR A 463 4.07 6.47 -0.08
C THR A 463 3.63 7.60 -1.01
N GLU A 464 2.41 7.50 -1.52
CA GLU A 464 1.77 8.49 -2.40
C GLU A 464 0.70 9.31 -1.65
N LEU A 465 -0.02 10.19 -2.34
CA LEU A 465 -0.94 11.14 -1.71
C LEU A 465 -2.03 10.47 -0.86
N PHE A 466 -2.68 9.43 -1.36
CA PHE A 466 -3.77 8.76 -0.65
C PHE A 466 -3.25 8.08 0.62
N TYR A 467 -2.08 7.44 0.53
CA TYR A 467 -1.46 6.79 1.67
C TYR A 467 -0.98 7.79 2.73
N GLN A 468 -0.44 8.94 2.31
CA GLN A 468 -0.11 10.04 3.23
C GLN A 468 -1.37 10.67 3.84
N ALA A 469 -2.45 10.79 3.07
CA ALA A 469 -3.71 11.33 3.57
C ALA A 469 -4.43 10.38 4.56
N ARG A 470 -4.22 9.07 4.49
CA ARG A 470 -4.79 8.09 5.44
C ARG A 470 -4.39 8.38 6.88
N VAL A 471 -3.20 8.90 7.13
CA VAL A 471 -2.77 9.38 8.46
C VAL A 471 -3.75 10.40 9.05
N LEU A 472 -4.48 11.11 8.19
CA LEU A 472 -5.38 12.19 8.55
C LEU A 472 -6.86 11.79 8.57
N LEU A 473 -7.21 10.59 8.09
CA LEU A 473 -8.61 10.15 8.09
C LEU A 473 -9.25 10.15 9.48
N VAL A 474 -8.48 9.84 10.52
CA VAL A 474 -8.89 9.94 11.93
C VAL A 474 -9.34 11.37 12.27
N VAL A 475 -8.66 12.36 11.71
CA VAL A 475 -8.87 13.80 11.97
C VAL A 475 -10.04 14.36 11.15
N TYR A 476 -10.20 13.89 9.93
CA TYR A 476 -11.16 14.44 8.95
C TYR A 476 -12.62 14.17 9.29
N MET A 477 -12.89 13.06 9.94
CA MET A 477 -14.27 12.59 10.08
C MET A 477 -15.05 13.26 11.19
N ARG A 478 -14.37 13.85 12.20
CA ARG A 478 -15.01 14.76 13.16
C ARG A 478 -15.64 15.98 12.49
N LEU A 479 -15.07 16.42 11.38
CA LEU A 479 -15.53 17.60 10.65
C LEU A 479 -16.80 17.35 9.85
N PHE A 480 -16.95 16.16 9.29
CA PHE A 480 -18.13 15.80 8.49
C PHE A 480 -19.40 15.62 9.35
N GLN A 481 -19.27 15.11 10.57
CA GLN A 481 -20.39 14.91 11.48
C GLN A 481 -21.10 16.22 11.87
N HIS A 482 -20.33 17.25 12.23
CA HIS A 482 -20.93 18.55 12.61
C HIS A 482 -21.62 19.28 11.45
N THR A 483 -21.22 19.00 10.20
CA THR A 483 -21.82 19.66 9.03
C THR A 483 -23.11 18.96 8.58
N LEU A 484 -23.23 17.65 8.75
CA LEU A 484 -24.43 16.87 8.39
C LEU A 484 -25.56 16.96 9.42
N LEU A 485 -25.24 17.27 10.69
CA LEU A 485 -26.25 17.48 11.76
C LEU A 485 -26.84 18.89 11.77
N LEU A 486 -26.31 19.80 10.94
CA LEU A 486 -26.82 21.16 10.80
C LEU A 486 -27.70 21.36 9.55
N HIS A 487 -27.97 20.33 8.81
CA HIS A 487 -28.92 20.27 7.68
C HIS A 487 -29.87 19.10 7.81
#